data_d85acb525882eec38fb2400669cc98bd
#
_entry.id   d85acb525882eec38fb2400669cc98bd
#
_cell.length_a   1.000
_cell.length_b   1.000
_cell.length_c   1.000
_cell.angle_alpha   90.00
_cell.angle_beta   90.00
_cell.angle_gamma   90.00
#
_symmetry.space_group_name_H-M   'P 1'
#
loop_
_entity.id
_entity.type
_entity.pdbx_description
1 polymer ?
#
loop_
_entity_poly.entity_id
_entity_poly.type
_entity_poly.pdbx_seq_one_letter_code
_entity_poly.pdbx_strand_id
1 'polypeptide(L)'
;MKNGFSLLELILVLGVGTTLAFLKFQDMLHDQEEVKASAAGQQIKQLGEAVNGYINIRYDKLSTLSNSTGTGTDPGPRTCTTSNSVCSISYQTLINEGLLPSTYVARNSFGSDYSIQLKRSGTSPNYIIDGIIVTNSSWIESGNIRYDLLGKAMQSAGIDSGMTKSATQLSGYGNNWNYLSSGYPAIAK
;
A
#
# COMPACT_ATOMS: atom_id res chain seq x y z
N MET A 1 -9.93 -45.14 -47.87
CA MET A 1 -8.78 -44.23 -48.15
C MET A 1 -8.41 -43.55 -46.85
N LYS A 2 -7.24 -43.85 -46.26
CA LYS A 2 -6.72 -43.10 -45.10
C LYS A 2 -6.00 -41.88 -45.65
N ASN A 3 -6.60 -40.70 -45.53
CA ASN A 3 -5.94 -39.47 -45.86
C ASN A 3 -4.92 -39.15 -44.76
N GLY A 4 -3.64 -39.33 -45.04
CA GLY A 4 -2.57 -38.97 -44.15
C GLY A 4 -2.49 -37.42 -44.08
N PHE A 5 -2.32 -36.88 -42.88
CA PHE A 5 -2.02 -35.44 -42.70
C PHE A 5 -0.76 -35.06 -43.48
N SER A 6 -0.86 -34.00 -44.27
CA SER A 6 0.31 -33.45 -44.96
C SER A 6 1.28 -32.82 -43.90
N LEU A 7 2.58 -33.01 -44.11
CA LEU A 7 3.60 -32.40 -43.23
C LEU A 7 3.44 -30.89 -43.13
N LEU A 8 2.98 -30.23 -44.18
CA LEU A 8 2.69 -28.79 -44.23
C LEU A 8 1.50 -28.44 -43.33
N GLU A 9 0.46 -29.28 -43.27
CA GLU A 9 -0.70 -29.09 -42.42
C GLU A 9 -0.34 -29.23 -40.92
N LEU A 10 0.54 -30.17 -40.60
CA LEU A 10 1.07 -30.36 -39.26
C LEU A 10 1.87 -29.16 -38.79
N ILE A 11 2.78 -28.60 -39.64
CA ILE A 11 3.58 -27.43 -39.32
C ILE A 11 2.68 -26.21 -39.12
N LEU A 12 1.64 -26.05 -39.95
CA LEU A 12 0.71 -24.92 -39.85
C LEU A 12 -0.09 -24.98 -38.53
N VAL A 13 -0.61 -26.14 -38.16
CA VAL A 13 -1.35 -26.34 -36.91
C VAL A 13 -0.46 -26.09 -35.68
N LEU A 14 0.79 -26.60 -35.69
CA LEU A 14 1.75 -26.35 -34.64
C LEU A 14 2.11 -24.86 -34.55
N GLY A 15 2.32 -24.16 -35.67
CA GLY A 15 2.63 -22.74 -35.72
C GLY A 15 1.50 -21.88 -35.13
N VAL A 16 0.25 -22.14 -35.54
CA VAL A 16 -0.91 -21.43 -34.98
C VAL A 16 -1.11 -21.77 -33.50
N GLY A 17 -0.99 -23.05 -33.13
CA GLY A 17 -1.14 -23.50 -31.75
C GLY A 17 -0.13 -22.85 -30.78
N THR A 18 1.14 -22.76 -31.18
CA THR A 18 2.19 -22.12 -30.37
C THR A 18 1.96 -20.63 -30.24
N THR A 19 1.52 -19.94 -31.29
CA THR A 19 1.20 -18.51 -31.25
C THR A 19 0.05 -18.23 -30.27
N LEU A 20 -1.03 -18.99 -30.34
CA LEU A 20 -2.17 -18.85 -29.42
C LEU A 20 -1.78 -19.14 -27.98
N ALA A 21 -0.97 -20.18 -27.75
CA ALA A 21 -0.47 -20.52 -26.42
C ALA A 21 0.39 -19.38 -25.84
N PHE A 22 1.25 -18.75 -26.66
CA PHE A 22 2.07 -17.62 -26.23
C PHE A 22 1.23 -16.40 -25.83
N LEU A 23 0.21 -16.03 -26.62
CA LEU A 23 -0.70 -14.95 -26.30
C LEU A 23 -1.44 -15.20 -24.99
N LYS A 24 -1.96 -16.43 -24.80
CA LYS A 24 -2.62 -16.81 -23.55
C LYS A 24 -1.69 -16.78 -22.34
N PHE A 25 -0.44 -17.11 -22.52
CA PHE A 25 0.55 -17.02 -21.46
C PHE A 25 0.82 -15.57 -21.04
N GLN A 26 0.89 -14.64 -21.99
CA GLN A 26 1.02 -13.21 -21.69
C GLN A 26 -0.19 -12.65 -20.93
N ASP A 27 -1.42 -13.00 -21.37
CA ASP A 27 -2.65 -12.62 -20.66
C ASP A 27 -2.61 -13.10 -19.19
N MET A 28 -2.21 -14.36 -18.98
CA MET A 28 -2.13 -14.94 -17.64
C MET A 28 -1.09 -14.28 -16.74
N LEU A 29 0.05 -13.84 -17.30
CA LEU A 29 1.05 -13.08 -16.54
C LEU A 29 0.48 -11.73 -16.09
N HIS A 30 -0.22 -11.03 -16.97
CA HIS A 30 -0.87 -9.77 -16.65
C HIS A 30 -1.93 -9.91 -15.57
N ASP A 31 -2.79 -10.92 -15.68
CA ASP A 31 -3.80 -11.24 -14.67
C ASP A 31 -3.16 -11.52 -13.29
N GLN A 32 -2.03 -12.23 -13.26
CA GLN A 32 -1.29 -12.48 -12.01
C GLN A 32 -0.75 -11.19 -11.37
N GLU A 33 -0.28 -10.24 -12.17
CA GLU A 33 0.18 -8.95 -11.68
C GLU A 33 -0.97 -8.13 -11.10
N GLU A 34 -2.14 -8.12 -11.75
CA GLU A 34 -3.34 -7.47 -11.23
C GLU A 34 -3.79 -8.07 -9.90
N VAL A 35 -3.75 -9.40 -9.76
CA VAL A 35 -4.07 -10.08 -8.50
C VAL A 35 -3.09 -9.68 -7.39
N LYS A 36 -1.78 -9.61 -7.68
CA LYS A 36 -0.78 -9.13 -6.72
C LYS A 36 -1.03 -7.67 -6.31
N ALA A 37 -1.39 -6.81 -7.27
CA ALA A 37 -1.71 -5.42 -6.99
C ALA A 37 -2.97 -5.29 -6.13
N SER A 38 -4.00 -6.06 -6.42
CA SER A 38 -5.22 -6.13 -5.61
C SER A 38 -4.93 -6.59 -4.17
N ALA A 39 -4.10 -7.64 -4.02
CA ALA A 39 -3.68 -8.13 -2.71
C ALA A 39 -2.92 -7.07 -1.91
N ALA A 40 -2.03 -6.30 -2.55
CA ALA A 40 -1.33 -5.19 -1.91
C ALA A 40 -2.30 -4.08 -1.47
N GLY A 41 -3.32 -3.78 -2.27
CA GLY A 41 -4.38 -2.84 -1.91
C GLY A 41 -5.18 -3.29 -0.69
N GLN A 42 -5.57 -4.56 -0.63
CA GLN A 42 -6.25 -5.14 0.54
C GLN A 42 -5.37 -5.12 1.79
N GLN A 43 -4.07 -5.35 1.65
CA GLN A 43 -3.12 -5.26 2.76
C GLN A 43 -3.03 -3.83 3.31
N ILE A 44 -2.99 -2.81 2.45
CA ILE A 44 -3.03 -1.39 2.86
C ILE A 44 -4.34 -1.08 3.58
N LYS A 45 -5.47 -1.58 3.09
CA LYS A 45 -6.77 -1.40 3.73
C LYS A 45 -6.80 -1.99 5.14
N GLN A 46 -6.35 -3.22 5.30
CA GLN A 46 -6.25 -3.86 6.62
C GLN A 46 -5.35 -3.06 7.56
N LEU A 47 -4.22 -2.55 7.06
CA LEU A 47 -3.33 -1.69 7.82
C LEU A 47 -4.02 -0.37 8.20
N GLY A 48 -4.84 0.21 7.32
CA GLY A 48 -5.63 1.42 7.59
C GLY A 48 -6.66 1.22 8.69
N GLU A 49 -7.36 0.10 8.68
CA GLU A 49 -8.31 -0.27 9.74
C GLU A 49 -7.61 -0.43 11.09
N ALA A 50 -6.44 -1.07 11.13
CA ALA A 50 -5.63 -1.19 12.33
C ALA A 50 -5.11 0.17 12.83
N VAL A 51 -4.70 1.07 11.93
CA VAL A 51 -4.27 2.44 12.27
C VAL A 51 -5.42 3.23 12.86
N ASN A 52 -6.63 3.14 12.30
CA ASN A 52 -7.81 3.78 12.87
C ASN A 52 -8.13 3.25 14.28
N GLY A 53 -8.01 1.93 14.49
CA GLY A 53 -8.10 1.33 15.81
C GLY A 53 -7.07 1.90 16.79
N TYR A 54 -5.82 2.03 16.34
CA TYR A 54 -4.74 2.60 17.15
C TYR A 54 -5.00 4.06 17.54
N ILE A 55 -5.46 4.89 16.60
CA ILE A 55 -5.82 6.29 16.86
C ILE A 55 -6.87 6.37 17.96
N ASN A 56 -7.89 5.53 17.91
CA ASN A 56 -8.96 5.50 18.90
C ASN A 56 -8.46 5.08 20.30
N ILE A 57 -7.60 4.06 20.37
CA ILE A 57 -7.07 3.54 21.66
C ILE A 57 -6.07 4.51 22.27
N ARG A 58 -5.24 5.18 21.45
CA ARG A 58 -4.12 6.00 21.90
C ARG A 58 -4.28 7.50 21.62
N TYR A 59 -5.51 7.95 21.48
CA TYR A 59 -5.82 9.36 21.23
C TYR A 59 -5.21 10.29 22.27
N ASP A 60 -5.22 9.92 23.55
CA ASP A 60 -4.62 10.68 24.65
C ASP A 60 -3.11 10.91 24.44
N LYS A 61 -2.39 9.89 23.97
CA LYS A 61 -0.95 9.93 23.71
C LYS A 61 -0.62 10.68 22.43
N LEU A 62 -1.44 10.50 21.40
CA LEU A 62 -1.29 11.18 20.11
C LEU A 62 -1.61 12.67 20.22
N SER A 63 -2.64 13.02 20.99
CA SER A 63 -3.02 14.42 21.22
C SER A 63 -1.96 15.19 22.00
N THR A 64 -1.17 14.53 22.84
CA THR A 64 -0.05 15.12 23.58
C THR A 64 1.31 14.94 22.91
N LEU A 65 1.37 14.27 21.73
CA LEU A 65 2.60 13.91 21.01
C LEU A 65 3.61 13.15 21.90
N SER A 66 3.11 12.21 22.70
CA SER A 66 3.94 11.45 23.63
C SER A 66 4.63 10.29 22.93
N ASN A 67 5.94 10.17 23.12
CA ASN A 67 6.72 9.02 22.64
C ASN A 67 6.42 7.74 23.45
N SER A 68 6.66 6.58 22.82
CA SER A 68 6.69 5.29 23.50
C SER A 68 7.86 4.44 23.00
N THR A 69 8.56 3.80 23.93
CA THR A 69 9.65 2.87 23.62
C THR A 69 9.18 1.42 23.48
N GLY A 70 7.89 1.16 23.75
CA GLY A 70 7.32 -0.19 23.72
C GLY A 70 7.44 -0.95 25.05
N THR A 71 7.78 -0.25 26.12
CA THR A 71 7.85 -0.84 27.47
C THR A 71 6.68 -0.37 28.34
N GLY A 72 6.22 -1.21 29.26
CA GLY A 72 5.12 -0.87 30.17
C GLY A 72 3.73 -1.04 29.55
N THR A 73 2.81 -0.17 29.93
CA THR A 73 1.39 -0.21 29.53
C THR A 73 1.09 0.50 28.21
N ASP A 74 2.09 1.12 27.57
CA ASP A 74 1.97 1.79 26.28
C ASP A 74 2.82 1.06 25.23
N PRO A 75 2.27 0.04 24.56
CA PRO A 75 2.98 -0.71 23.54
C PRO A 75 3.40 0.22 22.39
N GLY A 76 4.67 0.24 22.13
CA GLY A 76 5.26 1.00 21.05
C GLY A 76 5.98 0.08 20.05
N PRO A 77 6.95 0.61 19.30
CA PRO A 77 7.50 1.98 19.40
C PRO A 77 6.63 3.05 18.71
N ARG A 78 6.59 4.24 19.29
CA ARG A 78 6.00 5.43 18.70
C ARG A 78 6.95 6.61 18.90
N THR A 79 7.31 7.28 17.81
CA THR A 79 8.18 8.46 17.83
C THR A 79 7.41 9.67 17.32
N CYS A 80 7.22 10.66 18.18
CA CYS A 80 6.51 11.90 17.86
C CYS A 80 7.46 13.09 17.75
N THR A 81 7.22 13.94 16.77
CA THR A 81 7.97 15.17 16.53
C THR A 81 7.05 16.37 16.70
N THR A 82 7.37 17.25 17.63
CA THR A 82 6.56 18.43 17.96
C THR A 82 6.59 19.49 16.86
N SER A 83 7.72 19.64 16.15
CA SER A 83 7.88 20.65 15.08
C SER A 83 6.86 20.47 13.94
N ASN A 84 6.53 19.22 13.58
CA ASN A 84 5.58 18.92 12.51
C ASN A 84 4.26 18.35 13.03
N SER A 85 4.14 18.17 14.36
CA SER A 85 2.98 17.51 15.00
C SER A 85 2.68 16.12 14.42
N VAL A 86 3.73 15.35 14.14
CA VAL A 86 3.62 14.02 13.51
C VAL A 86 4.20 12.95 14.42
N CYS A 87 3.48 11.86 14.59
CA CYS A 87 3.93 10.63 15.22
C CYS A 87 4.13 9.54 14.17
N SER A 88 5.28 8.90 14.17
CA SER A 88 5.57 7.73 13.33
C SER A 88 5.43 6.47 14.16
N ILE A 89 4.74 5.48 13.61
CA ILE A 89 4.59 4.13 14.18
C ILE A 89 4.98 3.08 13.14
N SER A 90 5.27 1.88 13.60
CA SER A 90 5.51 0.73 12.74
C SER A 90 4.34 -0.26 12.80
N TYR A 91 4.29 -1.21 11.87
CA TYR A 91 3.34 -2.32 11.95
C TYR A 91 3.55 -3.15 13.23
N GLN A 92 4.78 -3.21 13.76
CA GLN A 92 5.05 -3.89 15.04
C GLN A 92 4.32 -3.23 16.19
N THR A 93 4.15 -1.92 16.20
CA THR A 93 3.34 -1.19 17.17
C THR A 93 1.89 -1.68 17.14
N LEU A 94 1.33 -1.88 15.95
CA LEU A 94 -0.03 -2.39 15.78
C LEU A 94 -0.18 -3.85 16.22
N ILE A 95 0.84 -4.68 16.00
CA ILE A 95 0.89 -6.05 16.53
C ILE A 95 0.94 -6.03 18.05
N ASN A 96 1.80 -5.20 18.65
CA ASN A 96 1.94 -5.09 20.10
C ASN A 96 0.64 -4.59 20.79
N GLU A 97 -0.17 -3.82 20.09
CA GLU A 97 -1.52 -3.40 20.53
C GLU A 97 -2.60 -4.46 20.28
N GLY A 98 -2.27 -5.56 19.61
CA GLY A 98 -3.24 -6.61 19.27
C GLY A 98 -4.19 -6.23 18.11
N LEU A 99 -3.87 -5.18 17.35
CA LEU A 99 -4.66 -4.72 16.20
C LEU A 99 -4.33 -5.45 14.91
N LEU A 100 -3.17 -6.09 14.87
CA LEU A 100 -2.74 -6.98 13.78
C LEU A 100 -2.31 -8.32 14.35
N PRO A 101 -2.50 -9.42 13.62
CA PRO A 101 -2.02 -10.74 14.05
C PRO A 101 -0.48 -10.76 14.12
N SER A 102 0.07 -11.55 15.05
CA SER A 102 1.52 -11.68 15.24
C SER A 102 2.27 -12.21 14.03
N THR A 103 1.58 -12.87 13.10
CA THR A 103 2.11 -13.39 11.84
C THR A 103 2.07 -12.37 10.70
N TYR A 104 1.56 -11.15 10.96
CA TYR A 104 1.45 -10.12 9.93
C TYR A 104 2.84 -9.67 9.43
N VAL A 105 3.01 -9.67 8.12
CA VAL A 105 4.23 -9.18 7.45
C VAL A 105 3.87 -7.94 6.66
N ALA A 106 4.43 -6.80 7.04
CA ALA A 106 4.17 -5.51 6.38
C ALA A 106 5.04 -5.33 5.14
N ARG A 107 5.05 -6.31 4.26
CA ARG A 107 5.73 -6.26 2.97
C ARG A 107 4.80 -6.79 1.90
N ASN A 108 4.58 -6.00 0.86
CA ASN A 108 3.70 -6.41 -0.24
C ASN A 108 4.42 -7.30 -1.27
N SER A 109 3.65 -7.84 -2.19
CA SER A 109 4.14 -8.72 -3.27
C SER A 109 5.13 -8.05 -4.22
N PHE A 110 5.23 -6.71 -4.20
CA PHE A 110 6.19 -5.91 -4.96
C PHE A 110 7.46 -5.57 -4.15
N GLY A 111 7.61 -6.16 -2.96
CA GLY A 111 8.78 -5.98 -2.10
C GLY A 111 8.84 -4.65 -1.37
N SER A 112 7.77 -3.85 -1.39
CA SER A 112 7.68 -2.57 -0.68
C SER A 112 7.17 -2.75 0.74
N ASP A 113 7.83 -2.09 1.68
CA ASP A 113 7.38 -1.93 3.06
C ASP A 113 6.46 -0.70 3.19
N TYR A 114 5.88 -0.51 4.36
CA TYR A 114 4.96 0.59 4.65
C TYR A 114 5.51 1.52 5.74
N SER A 115 5.35 2.83 5.52
CA SER A 115 5.53 3.86 6.55
C SER A 115 4.17 4.36 7.01
N ILE A 116 3.99 4.47 8.33
CA ILE A 116 2.75 4.92 8.95
C ILE A 116 3.05 6.20 9.71
N GLN A 117 2.35 7.27 9.38
CA GLN A 117 2.46 8.56 10.04
C GLN A 117 1.10 9.06 10.48
N LEU A 118 1.05 9.57 11.71
CA LEU A 118 -0.15 10.10 12.34
C LEU A 118 0.09 11.58 12.60
N LYS A 119 -0.68 12.45 11.97
CA LYS A 119 -0.56 13.88 12.08
C LYS A 119 -1.64 14.45 12.97
N ARG A 120 -1.22 15.19 13.99
CA ARG A 120 -2.12 15.97 14.83
C ARG A 120 -2.37 17.34 14.22
N SER A 121 -3.63 17.72 14.11
CA SER A 121 -4.11 19.03 13.69
C SER A 121 -5.13 19.57 14.70
N GLY A 122 -5.59 20.82 14.50
CA GLY A 122 -6.53 21.48 15.42
C GLY A 122 -5.86 22.14 16.63
N THR A 123 -6.67 22.54 17.59
CA THR A 123 -6.25 23.26 18.80
C THR A 123 -6.79 22.56 20.05
N SER A 124 -6.07 22.72 21.17
CA SER A 124 -6.51 22.18 22.47
C SER A 124 -7.90 22.71 22.86
N PRO A 125 -8.79 21.87 23.39
CA PRO A 125 -8.65 20.43 23.61
C PRO A 125 -9.07 19.58 22.41
N ASN A 126 -9.54 20.18 21.32
CA ASN A 126 -10.16 19.52 20.17
C ASN A 126 -9.12 19.22 19.07
N TYR A 127 -8.30 18.22 19.28
CA TYR A 127 -7.33 17.77 18.28
C TYR A 127 -7.96 16.75 17.32
N ILE A 128 -7.52 16.80 16.06
CA ILE A 128 -7.84 15.81 15.03
C ILE A 128 -6.55 15.05 14.71
N ILE A 129 -6.64 13.74 14.63
CA ILE A 129 -5.51 12.87 14.28
C ILE A 129 -5.81 12.21 12.95
N ASP A 130 -5.03 12.55 11.93
CA ASP A 130 -5.12 11.97 10.60
C ASP A 130 -3.98 10.95 10.42
N GLY A 131 -4.32 9.74 9.96
CA GLY A 131 -3.36 8.69 9.64
C GLY A 131 -3.07 8.62 8.16
N ILE A 132 -1.80 8.49 7.78
CA ILE A 132 -1.37 8.21 6.41
C ILE A 132 -0.46 7.00 6.38
N ILE A 133 -0.69 6.12 5.42
CA ILE A 133 0.11 4.94 5.16
C ILE A 133 0.64 5.04 3.74
N VAL A 134 1.95 4.93 3.58
CA VAL A 134 2.60 4.99 2.27
C VAL A 134 3.49 3.80 2.05
N THR A 135 3.58 3.35 0.80
CA THR A 135 4.57 2.39 0.34
C THR A 135 5.92 3.08 0.19
N ASN A 136 6.98 2.45 0.69
CA ASN A 136 8.33 3.04 0.69
C ASN A 136 9.05 2.91 -0.67
N SER A 137 8.56 2.06 -1.57
CA SER A 137 9.16 1.83 -2.88
C SER A 137 8.14 2.00 -3.99
N SER A 138 8.54 2.65 -5.07
CA SER A 138 7.73 2.76 -6.29
C SER A 138 7.68 1.42 -7.01
N TRP A 139 6.55 1.13 -7.65
CA TRP A 139 6.39 -0.06 -8.49
C TRP A 139 6.89 0.27 -9.89
N ILE A 140 8.12 -0.13 -10.18
CA ILE A 140 8.82 0.20 -11.42
C ILE A 140 9.11 -1.09 -12.18
N GLU A 141 8.81 -1.10 -13.46
CA GLU A 141 9.18 -2.16 -14.39
C GLU A 141 9.82 -1.52 -15.63
N SER A 142 10.99 -2.02 -16.02
CA SER A 142 11.76 -1.49 -17.17
C SER A 142 11.96 0.03 -17.14
N GLY A 143 12.10 0.61 -15.93
CA GLY A 143 12.31 2.04 -15.72
C GLY A 143 11.03 2.89 -15.72
N ASN A 144 9.86 2.29 -15.93
CA ASN A 144 8.57 2.99 -15.93
C ASN A 144 7.74 2.66 -14.71
N ILE A 145 7.03 3.66 -14.16
CA ILE A 145 6.09 3.43 -13.05
C ILE A 145 4.84 2.75 -13.59
N ARG A 146 4.45 1.65 -12.95
CA ARG A 146 3.26 0.87 -13.28
C ARG A 146 1.99 1.49 -12.65
N TYR A 147 1.53 2.60 -13.26
CA TYR A 147 0.30 3.28 -12.82
C TYR A 147 -0.96 2.41 -12.96
N ASP A 148 -0.96 1.47 -13.89
CA ASP A 148 -2.01 0.46 -14.07
C ASP A 148 -2.19 -0.38 -12.80
N LEU A 149 -1.11 -0.96 -12.29
CA LEU A 149 -1.11 -1.76 -11.06
C LEU A 149 -1.40 -0.91 -9.80
N LEU A 150 -0.87 0.32 -9.76
CA LEU A 150 -1.19 1.25 -8.67
C LEU A 150 -2.68 1.60 -8.64
N GLY A 151 -3.29 1.84 -9.81
CA GLY A 151 -4.74 2.06 -9.93
C GLY A 151 -5.56 0.87 -9.43
N LYS A 152 -5.13 -0.36 -9.76
CA LYS A 152 -5.76 -1.59 -9.29
C LYS A 152 -5.65 -1.76 -7.77
N ALA A 153 -4.48 -1.48 -7.21
CA ALA A 153 -4.27 -1.50 -5.76
C ALA A 153 -5.14 -0.45 -5.05
N MET A 154 -5.20 0.78 -5.57
CA MET A 154 -6.08 1.82 -5.04
C MET A 154 -7.54 1.41 -5.05
N GLN A 155 -8.04 0.83 -6.14
CA GLN A 155 -9.40 0.31 -6.23
C GLN A 155 -9.69 -0.72 -5.14
N SER A 156 -8.73 -1.61 -4.86
CA SER A 156 -8.87 -2.63 -3.81
C SER A 156 -8.71 -2.08 -2.40
N ALA A 157 -7.91 -1.03 -2.22
CA ALA A 157 -7.72 -0.35 -0.94
C ALA A 157 -8.95 0.48 -0.51
N GLY A 158 -9.73 0.96 -1.47
CA GLY A 158 -10.98 1.69 -1.22
C GLY A 158 -10.86 3.20 -1.44
N ILE A 159 -11.93 3.91 -1.08
CA ILE A 159 -12.13 5.33 -1.42
C ILE A 159 -11.11 6.27 -0.74
N ASP A 160 -10.59 5.87 0.42
CA ASP A 160 -9.60 6.66 1.17
C ASP A 160 -8.17 6.47 0.63
N SER A 161 -8.00 5.60 -0.36
CA SER A 161 -6.70 5.39 -1.01
C SER A 161 -6.34 6.54 -1.95
N GLY A 162 -5.05 6.68 -2.21
CA GLY A 162 -4.51 7.70 -3.08
C GLY A 162 -3.16 7.33 -3.67
N MET A 163 -2.66 8.18 -4.54
CA MET A 163 -1.32 8.07 -5.09
C MET A 163 -0.62 9.42 -5.14
N THR A 164 0.70 9.39 -5.19
CA THR A 164 1.51 10.57 -5.47
C THR A 164 1.56 10.78 -6.97
N LYS A 165 1.02 11.91 -7.45
CA LYS A 165 1.15 12.34 -8.85
C LYS A 165 2.38 13.23 -9.08
N SER A 166 2.91 13.79 -8.00
CA SER A 166 4.14 14.59 -7.99
C SER A 166 4.86 14.39 -6.67
N ALA A 167 6.16 14.73 -6.61
CA ALA A 167 6.96 14.64 -5.39
C ALA A 167 6.43 15.50 -4.23
N THR A 168 5.58 16.47 -4.52
CA THR A 168 5.10 17.44 -3.52
C THR A 168 3.65 17.27 -3.09
N GLN A 169 2.87 16.44 -3.80
CA GLN A 169 1.44 16.32 -3.57
C GLN A 169 0.95 14.88 -3.57
N LEU A 170 0.21 14.53 -2.52
CA LEU A 170 -0.55 13.30 -2.42
C LEU A 170 -2.02 13.63 -2.63
N SER A 171 -2.70 12.85 -3.44
CA SER A 171 -4.13 13.03 -3.70
C SER A 171 -4.89 11.71 -3.64
N GLY A 172 -6.06 11.75 -3.03
CA GLY A 172 -6.99 10.65 -2.97
C GLY A 172 -7.70 10.39 -4.29
N TYR A 173 -8.43 9.28 -4.34
CA TYR A 173 -9.29 8.94 -5.47
C TYR A 173 -10.30 10.07 -5.74
N GLY A 174 -10.40 10.47 -7.00
CA GLY A 174 -11.30 11.58 -7.37
C GLY A 174 -10.97 12.93 -6.72
N ASN A 175 -9.76 13.08 -6.17
CA ASN A 175 -9.33 14.28 -5.44
C ASN A 175 -10.11 14.55 -4.14
N ASN A 176 -10.66 13.52 -3.53
CA ASN A 176 -11.44 13.60 -2.29
C ASN A 176 -10.64 14.19 -1.12
N TRP A 177 -9.32 14.01 -1.13
CA TRP A 177 -8.41 14.62 -0.18
C TRP A 177 -7.08 14.96 -0.86
N ASN A 178 -6.40 15.98 -0.34
CA ASN A 178 -5.11 16.45 -0.81
C ASN A 178 -4.23 16.81 0.37
N TYR A 179 -2.99 16.30 0.37
CA TYR A 179 -1.97 16.63 1.34
C TYR A 179 -0.68 17.02 0.65
N LEU A 180 0.04 17.98 1.23
CA LEU A 180 1.42 18.29 0.83
C LEU A 180 2.37 17.30 1.48
N SER A 181 3.30 16.76 0.70
CA SER A 181 4.33 15.83 1.19
C SER A 181 5.21 16.43 2.29
N SER A 182 5.41 17.76 2.27
CA SER A 182 6.16 18.49 3.30
C SER A 182 5.53 18.37 4.69
N GLY A 183 4.25 18.06 4.81
CA GLY A 183 3.58 17.83 6.08
C GLY A 183 3.83 16.44 6.69
N TYR A 184 4.50 15.55 5.95
CA TYR A 184 4.74 14.15 6.32
C TYR A 184 6.20 13.79 6.00
N PRO A 185 7.13 13.86 6.97
CA PRO A 185 8.57 13.75 6.72
C PRO A 185 9.05 12.46 6.02
N ALA A 186 8.33 11.35 6.18
CA ALA A 186 8.70 10.09 5.53
C ALA A 186 8.31 10.02 4.04
N ILE A 187 7.53 10.97 3.53
CA ILE A 187 7.01 10.95 2.15
C ILE A 187 7.85 11.83 1.22
N ALA A 188 8.61 12.76 1.79
CA ALA A 188 9.46 13.69 1.04
C ALA A 188 10.74 12.99 0.53
N LYS A 189 10.59 12.04 -0.43
CA LYS A 189 11.73 11.41 -1.13
C LYS A 189 11.51 11.43 -2.63
#